data_d5670a148c9d4555548be0b5b16be0dd
#
_entry.id   d5670a148c9d4555548be0b5b16be0dd
#
_cell.length_a   1.000
_cell.length_b   1.000
_cell.length_c   1.000
_cell.angle_alpha   90.00
_cell.angle_beta   90.00
_cell.angle_gamma   90.00
#
_symmetry.space_group_name_H-M   'P 1'
#
loop_
_entity.id
_entity.type
_entity.pdbx_description
1 polymer ?
#
loop_
_entity_poly.entity_id
_entity_poly.type
_entity_poly.pdbx_seq_one_letter_code
_entity_poly.pdbx_strand_id
1 'polypeptide(L)'
;MRVAVTGTDERLVERLRADGFEVVAVPLIRIEEIDGPGIEPQRYDWILVTSRNAVEPLLRRLQGSPGRIASIGPGTAEALRAHGIEPALVAERSTQEGLVDELPKPPGRVLHAAAEDARDVLVRELGAELVPLYRTVELEVSSFPDADLVVLASASAARALAALRRDLACVSIGPVPSAEARDAGLEVVVEAESHDLDGLVAGVKLAASHASSSPS
;
A
#
# COMPACT_ATOMS: atom_id res chain seq x y z
N MET A 1 11.29 -19.06 -12.84
CA MET A 1 11.58 -17.69 -12.39
C MET A 1 11.30 -17.60 -10.90
N ARG A 2 12.25 -17.07 -10.15
CA ARG A 2 12.20 -16.91 -8.70
C ARG A 2 11.82 -15.48 -8.35
N VAL A 3 10.74 -15.32 -7.58
CA VAL A 3 10.17 -14.01 -7.19
C VAL A 3 10.28 -13.84 -5.69
N ALA A 4 10.92 -12.75 -5.24
CA ALA A 4 10.95 -12.38 -3.83
C ALA A 4 9.81 -11.39 -3.51
N VAL A 5 9.08 -11.64 -2.43
CA VAL A 5 8.01 -10.77 -1.94
C VAL A 5 8.47 -10.14 -0.63
N THR A 6 8.59 -8.80 -0.62
CA THR A 6 9.13 -8.02 0.51
C THR A 6 8.07 -7.59 1.53
N GLY A 7 6.80 -7.78 1.21
CA GLY A 7 5.68 -7.50 2.10
C GLY A 7 5.20 -8.72 2.88
N THR A 8 4.15 -8.52 3.67
CA THR A 8 3.55 -9.57 4.53
C THR A 8 2.22 -10.12 4.00
N ASP A 9 1.79 -9.74 2.78
CA ASP A 9 0.52 -10.21 2.21
C ASP A 9 0.67 -11.66 1.69
N GLU A 10 0.24 -12.62 2.49
CA GLU A 10 0.29 -14.06 2.16
C GLU A 10 -0.52 -14.39 0.90
N ARG A 11 -1.61 -13.66 0.62
CA ARG A 11 -2.43 -13.87 -0.58
C ARG A 11 -1.62 -13.62 -1.87
N LEU A 12 -0.71 -12.64 -1.85
CA LEU A 12 0.19 -12.39 -2.99
C LEU A 12 1.11 -13.59 -3.21
N VAL A 13 1.68 -14.11 -2.13
CA VAL A 13 2.57 -15.28 -2.17
C VAL A 13 1.83 -16.50 -2.74
N GLU A 14 0.62 -16.75 -2.27
CA GLU A 14 -0.22 -17.88 -2.72
C GLU A 14 -0.59 -17.74 -4.21
N ARG A 15 -1.02 -16.53 -4.63
CA ARG A 15 -1.39 -16.25 -6.02
C ARG A 15 -0.21 -16.45 -6.98
N LEU A 16 0.96 -15.93 -6.64
CA LEU A 16 2.16 -16.09 -7.48
C LEU A 16 2.61 -17.55 -7.55
N ARG A 17 2.50 -18.31 -6.45
CA ARG A 17 2.77 -19.77 -6.45
C ARG A 17 1.79 -20.52 -7.33
N ALA A 18 0.49 -20.19 -7.27
CA ALA A 18 -0.54 -20.79 -8.12
C ALA A 18 -0.29 -20.50 -9.61
N ASP A 19 0.30 -19.36 -9.93
CA ASP A 19 0.70 -18.98 -11.29
C ASP A 19 2.05 -19.61 -11.73
N GLY A 20 2.65 -20.49 -10.92
CA GLY A 20 3.83 -21.28 -11.28
C GLY A 20 5.18 -20.61 -10.96
N PHE A 21 5.20 -19.51 -10.22
CA PHE A 21 6.45 -18.89 -9.79
C PHE A 21 7.04 -19.59 -8.55
N GLU A 22 8.37 -19.67 -8.48
CA GLU A 22 9.07 -20.00 -7.24
C GLU A 22 9.08 -18.76 -6.36
N VAL A 23 8.30 -18.76 -5.26
CA VAL A 23 8.15 -17.56 -4.43
C VAL A 23 8.88 -17.70 -3.10
N VAL A 24 9.74 -16.73 -2.80
CA VAL A 24 10.42 -16.57 -1.51
C VAL A 24 9.85 -15.35 -0.80
N ALA A 25 9.22 -15.56 0.34
CA ALA A 25 8.77 -14.46 1.19
C ALA A 25 9.95 -13.98 2.04
N VAL A 26 10.31 -12.72 1.88
CA VAL A 26 11.39 -12.05 2.63
C VAL A 26 10.83 -10.72 3.14
N PRO A 27 9.99 -10.75 4.16
CA PRO A 27 9.43 -9.52 4.69
C PRO A 27 10.56 -8.60 5.20
N LEU A 28 10.63 -7.40 4.63
CA LEU A 28 11.59 -6.36 5.01
C LEU A 28 10.97 -5.34 5.95
N ILE A 29 9.65 -5.38 6.08
CA ILE A 29 8.88 -4.50 6.93
C ILE A 29 7.81 -5.30 7.66
N ARG A 30 7.39 -4.80 8.80
CA ARG A 30 6.16 -5.24 9.48
C ARG A 30 5.29 -4.03 9.80
N ILE A 31 4.01 -4.28 9.88
CA ILE A 31 3.03 -3.29 10.32
C ILE A 31 2.80 -3.49 11.82
N GLU A 32 3.00 -2.44 12.59
CA GLU A 32 2.67 -2.40 14.01
C GLU A 32 1.50 -1.46 14.23
N GLU A 33 0.46 -1.94 14.89
CA GLU A 33 -0.67 -1.09 15.27
C GLU A 33 -0.27 -0.10 16.34
N ILE A 34 -0.88 1.07 16.29
CA ILE A 34 -0.72 2.11 17.29
C ILE A 34 -2.02 2.19 18.10
N ASP A 35 -1.92 1.88 19.39
CA ASP A 35 -3.01 2.08 20.32
C ASP A 35 -3.34 3.56 20.49
N GLY A 36 -4.57 3.84 20.89
CA GLY A 36 -4.97 5.22 21.13
C GLY A 36 -6.42 5.34 21.57
N PRO A 37 -6.90 6.56 21.84
CA PRO A 37 -8.27 6.79 22.27
C PRO A 37 -9.27 6.34 21.21
N GLY A 38 -10.48 6.03 21.66
CA GLY A 38 -11.61 5.77 20.77
C GLY A 38 -11.88 6.95 19.84
N ILE A 39 -12.31 6.64 18.64
CA ILE A 39 -12.63 7.62 17.61
C ILE A 39 -14.15 7.77 17.54
N GLU A 40 -14.65 8.96 17.77
CA GLU A 40 -16.07 9.31 17.66
C GLU A 40 -16.38 9.71 16.21
N PRO A 41 -16.94 8.82 15.37
CA PRO A 41 -17.12 9.09 13.95
C PRO A 41 -18.07 10.25 13.66
N GLN A 42 -19.05 10.50 14.56
CA GLN A 42 -20.00 11.60 14.43
C GLN A 42 -19.37 13.01 14.51
N ARG A 43 -18.09 13.10 14.91
CA ARG A 43 -17.33 14.36 14.91
C ARG A 43 -16.83 14.78 13.54
N TYR A 44 -16.90 13.88 12.56
CA TYR A 44 -16.32 14.06 11.24
C TYR A 44 -17.37 13.91 10.14
N ASP A 45 -17.28 14.76 9.13
CA ASP A 45 -18.09 14.66 7.93
C ASP A 45 -17.57 13.59 7.00
N TRP A 46 -16.24 13.37 7.03
CA TRP A 46 -15.52 12.35 6.26
C TRP A 46 -14.44 11.69 7.07
N ILE A 47 -14.30 10.38 6.87
CA ILE A 47 -13.14 9.59 7.33
C ILE A 47 -12.41 9.11 6.08
N LEU A 48 -11.16 9.55 5.89
CA LEU A 48 -10.33 9.18 4.75
C LEU A 48 -9.40 8.03 5.16
N VAL A 49 -9.47 6.92 4.43
CA VAL A 49 -8.64 5.75 4.65
C VAL A 49 -7.68 5.60 3.48
N THR A 50 -6.39 5.80 3.74
CA THR A 50 -5.36 5.85 2.69
C THR A 50 -4.51 4.59 2.61
N SER A 51 -4.89 3.53 3.33
CA SER A 51 -4.24 2.23 3.26
C SER A 51 -5.15 1.13 3.78
N ARG A 52 -5.09 -0.05 3.18
CA ARG A 52 -5.76 -1.26 3.70
C ARG A 52 -5.34 -1.60 5.13
N ASN A 53 -4.08 -1.32 5.49
CA ASN A 53 -3.53 -1.56 6.83
C ASN A 53 -4.19 -0.70 7.92
N ALA A 54 -4.84 0.40 7.54
CA ALA A 54 -5.55 1.26 8.48
C ALA A 54 -6.97 0.76 8.79
N VAL A 55 -7.54 -0.14 7.98
CA VAL A 55 -8.95 -0.53 8.08
C VAL A 55 -9.25 -1.19 9.42
N GLU A 56 -8.62 -2.30 9.74
CA GLU A 56 -8.87 -3.00 11.00
C GLU A 56 -8.56 -2.16 12.25
N PRO A 57 -7.40 -1.46 12.33
CA PRO A 57 -7.12 -0.57 13.46
C PRO A 57 -8.15 0.56 13.61
N LEU A 58 -8.62 1.12 12.49
CA LEU A 58 -9.71 2.11 12.50
C LEU A 58 -10.96 1.52 13.13
N LEU A 59 -11.41 0.36 12.63
CA LEU A 59 -12.65 -0.28 13.09
C LEU A 59 -12.60 -0.66 14.57
N ARG A 60 -11.47 -1.10 15.07
CA ARG A 60 -11.28 -1.37 16.51
C ARG A 60 -11.40 -0.12 17.38
N ARG A 61 -11.04 1.05 16.87
CA ARG A 61 -11.06 2.32 17.61
C ARG A 61 -12.35 3.13 17.40
N LEU A 62 -13.17 2.81 16.37
CA LEU A 62 -14.43 3.51 16.12
C LEU A 62 -15.47 3.25 17.23
N GLN A 63 -16.02 4.34 17.75
CA GLN A 63 -17.12 4.31 18.73
C GLN A 63 -18.44 4.61 18.02
N GLY A 64 -19.04 3.58 17.42
CA GLY A 64 -20.31 3.67 16.67
C GLY A 64 -20.13 3.45 15.17
N SER A 65 -21.21 3.66 14.43
CA SER A 65 -21.19 3.48 12.98
C SER A 65 -20.35 4.55 12.31
N PRO A 66 -19.45 4.19 11.39
CA PRO A 66 -18.72 5.17 10.61
C PRO A 66 -19.73 5.97 9.77
N GLY A 67 -19.51 7.28 9.65
CA GLY A 67 -20.25 8.12 8.73
C GLY A 67 -19.81 7.87 7.28
N ARG A 68 -19.51 8.95 6.54
CA ARG A 68 -19.00 8.82 5.18
C ARG A 68 -17.52 8.46 5.20
N ILE A 69 -17.17 7.33 4.59
CA ILE A 69 -15.78 6.92 4.39
C ILE A 69 -15.39 7.15 2.93
N ALA A 70 -14.21 7.72 2.71
CA ALA A 70 -13.55 7.73 1.41
C ALA A 70 -12.28 6.89 1.48
N SER A 71 -12.09 6.04 0.48
CA SER A 71 -10.89 5.24 0.32
C SER A 71 -9.98 5.80 -0.77
N ILE A 72 -8.67 5.66 -0.58
CA ILE A 72 -7.66 6.14 -1.53
C ILE A 72 -7.69 5.39 -2.87
N GLY A 73 -8.27 4.19 -2.89
CA GLY A 73 -8.32 3.38 -4.10
C GLY A 73 -8.97 2.01 -3.87
N PRO A 74 -9.04 1.19 -4.92
CA PRO A 74 -9.81 -0.06 -4.93
C PRO A 74 -9.35 -1.08 -3.88
N GLY A 75 -8.05 -1.25 -3.66
CA GLY A 75 -7.56 -2.22 -2.67
C GLY A 75 -7.93 -1.87 -1.22
N THR A 76 -8.04 -0.57 -0.88
CA THR A 76 -8.52 -0.12 0.42
C THR A 76 -10.06 -0.24 0.50
N ALA A 77 -10.77 0.04 -0.60
CA ALA A 77 -12.22 -0.15 -0.69
C ALA A 77 -12.60 -1.62 -0.49
N GLU A 78 -11.88 -2.55 -1.10
CA GLU A 78 -12.07 -3.98 -0.91
C GLU A 78 -11.90 -4.40 0.55
N ALA A 79 -10.86 -3.90 1.22
CA ALA A 79 -10.65 -4.16 2.64
C ALA A 79 -11.79 -3.63 3.52
N LEU A 80 -12.33 -2.45 3.23
CA LEU A 80 -13.52 -1.92 3.92
C LEU A 80 -14.76 -2.80 3.69
N ARG A 81 -15.00 -3.20 2.43
CA ARG A 81 -16.13 -4.08 2.06
C ARG A 81 -16.06 -5.45 2.75
N ALA A 82 -14.87 -6.00 2.91
CA ALA A 82 -14.67 -7.26 3.64
C ALA A 82 -15.16 -7.17 5.11
N HIS A 83 -15.23 -5.95 5.67
CA HIS A 83 -15.80 -5.68 6.98
C HIS A 83 -17.24 -5.11 6.93
N GLY A 84 -17.92 -5.22 5.78
CA GLY A 84 -19.30 -4.78 5.60
C GLY A 84 -19.48 -3.26 5.48
N ILE A 85 -18.41 -2.52 5.16
CA ILE A 85 -18.44 -1.07 5.00
C ILE A 85 -18.31 -0.72 3.52
N GLU A 86 -19.35 -0.14 2.95
CA GLU A 86 -19.25 0.42 1.59
C GLU A 86 -18.73 1.86 1.66
N PRO A 87 -17.57 2.16 1.06
CA PRO A 87 -17.05 3.51 1.01
C PRO A 87 -17.97 4.40 0.15
N ALA A 88 -18.26 5.60 0.64
CA ALA A 88 -19.07 6.58 -0.08
C ALA A 88 -18.31 7.20 -1.27
N LEU A 89 -16.98 7.10 -1.27
CA LEU A 89 -16.11 7.53 -2.35
C LEU A 89 -14.89 6.61 -2.43
N VAL A 90 -14.52 6.21 -3.64
CA VAL A 90 -13.27 5.52 -3.96
C VAL A 90 -12.55 6.40 -4.98
N ALA A 91 -11.39 6.94 -4.63
CA ALA A 91 -10.69 7.84 -5.53
C ALA A 91 -10.25 7.11 -6.83
N GLU A 92 -10.51 7.74 -7.97
CA GLU A 92 -10.09 7.23 -9.29
C GLU A 92 -8.57 7.21 -9.39
N ARG A 93 -7.93 8.30 -8.93
CA ARG A 93 -6.47 8.35 -8.75
C ARG A 93 -6.14 7.90 -7.34
N SER A 94 -5.51 6.75 -7.18
CA SER A 94 -5.13 6.17 -5.87
C SER A 94 -4.01 6.96 -5.18
N THR A 95 -4.21 8.28 -5.00
CA THR A 95 -3.29 9.22 -4.35
C THR A 95 -4.04 10.13 -3.38
N GLN A 96 -3.32 10.76 -2.44
CA GLN A 96 -3.93 11.75 -1.55
C GLN A 96 -4.47 12.96 -2.33
N GLU A 97 -3.76 13.35 -3.38
CA GLU A 97 -4.18 14.42 -4.31
C GLU A 97 -5.51 14.05 -5.01
N GLY A 98 -5.68 12.78 -5.40
CA GLY A 98 -6.96 12.28 -5.95
C GLY A 98 -8.11 12.47 -4.96
N LEU A 99 -7.92 12.10 -3.70
CA LEU A 99 -8.93 12.35 -2.66
C LEU A 99 -9.23 13.85 -2.47
N VAL A 100 -8.21 14.72 -2.51
CA VAL A 100 -8.39 16.17 -2.41
C VAL A 100 -9.27 16.68 -3.56
N ASP A 101 -9.05 16.21 -4.78
CA ASP A 101 -9.76 16.68 -5.97
C ASP A 101 -11.21 16.20 -6.00
N GLU A 102 -11.47 14.97 -5.57
CA GLU A 102 -12.75 14.29 -5.71
C GLU A 102 -13.70 14.47 -4.53
N LEU A 103 -13.19 14.87 -3.35
CA LEU A 103 -14.07 15.16 -2.21
C LEU A 103 -14.95 16.38 -2.46
N PRO A 104 -16.20 16.38 -1.98
CA PRO A 104 -17.06 17.56 -2.00
C PRO A 104 -16.41 18.76 -1.31
N LYS A 105 -16.64 19.96 -1.85
CA LYS A 105 -16.08 21.20 -1.30
C LYS A 105 -17.19 22.15 -0.83
N PRO A 106 -17.15 22.62 0.41
CA PRO A 106 -16.19 22.28 1.46
C PRO A 106 -16.39 20.84 2.00
N PRO A 107 -15.34 20.13 2.38
CA PRO A 107 -15.47 18.75 2.85
C PRO A 107 -16.02 18.65 4.28
N GLY A 108 -16.06 19.76 5.02
CA GLY A 108 -16.37 19.76 6.45
C GLY A 108 -15.20 19.28 7.31
N ARG A 109 -15.50 18.67 8.45
CA ARG A 109 -14.44 18.09 9.32
C ARG A 109 -14.00 16.73 8.79
N VAL A 110 -12.70 16.60 8.59
CA VAL A 110 -12.09 15.43 7.96
C VAL A 110 -11.15 14.74 8.93
N LEU A 111 -11.32 13.43 9.09
CA LEU A 111 -10.35 12.55 9.74
C LEU A 111 -9.49 11.86 8.67
N HIS A 112 -8.19 11.84 8.85
CA HIS A 112 -7.25 11.03 8.05
C HIS A 112 -6.75 9.84 8.87
N ALA A 113 -7.31 8.67 8.62
CA ALA A 113 -6.96 7.40 9.24
C ALA A 113 -5.82 6.74 8.44
N ALA A 114 -4.58 6.72 8.98
CA ALA A 114 -3.41 6.38 8.21
C ALA A 114 -2.23 5.84 9.04
N ALA A 115 -1.11 5.63 8.38
CA ALA A 115 0.19 5.40 8.99
C ALA A 115 0.68 6.63 9.77
N GLU A 116 1.54 6.42 10.75
CA GLU A 116 2.17 7.48 11.53
C GLU A 116 2.99 8.45 10.65
N ASP A 117 3.65 7.91 9.64
CA ASP A 117 4.49 8.62 8.67
C ASP A 117 3.77 8.97 7.36
N ALA A 118 2.43 9.00 7.38
CA ALA A 118 1.65 9.34 6.20
C ALA A 118 1.99 10.75 5.69
N ARG A 119 1.99 10.94 4.36
CA ARG A 119 2.16 12.26 3.75
C ARG A 119 1.11 13.25 4.27
N ASP A 120 1.46 14.51 4.37
CA ASP A 120 0.66 15.56 4.98
C ASP A 120 -0.31 16.28 4.01
N VAL A 121 -0.45 15.81 2.77
CA VAL A 121 -1.28 16.46 1.74
C VAL A 121 -2.72 16.70 2.21
N LEU A 122 -3.37 15.68 2.78
CA LEU A 122 -4.75 15.80 3.28
C LEU A 122 -4.84 16.76 4.47
N VAL A 123 -3.81 16.83 5.30
CA VAL A 123 -3.74 17.76 6.42
C VAL A 123 -3.65 19.20 5.90
N ARG A 124 -2.75 19.46 4.93
CA ARG A 124 -2.54 20.81 4.38
C ARG A 124 -3.71 21.30 3.53
N GLU A 125 -4.23 20.43 2.64
CA GLU A 125 -5.22 20.86 1.63
C GLU A 125 -6.65 20.84 2.16
N LEU A 126 -6.97 19.94 3.12
CA LEU A 126 -8.32 19.75 3.66
C LEU A 126 -8.45 20.12 5.14
N GLY A 127 -7.35 20.44 5.82
CA GLY A 127 -7.35 20.59 7.27
C GLY A 127 -7.68 19.29 8.01
N ALA A 128 -7.37 18.14 7.43
CA ALA A 128 -7.68 16.85 8.00
C ALA A 128 -6.92 16.61 9.32
N GLU A 129 -7.62 16.06 10.31
CA GLU A 129 -7.01 15.57 11.55
C GLU A 129 -6.36 14.20 11.27
N LEU A 130 -5.03 14.12 11.32
CA LEU A 130 -4.31 12.86 11.18
C LEU A 130 -4.45 12.05 12.47
N VAL A 131 -4.99 10.84 12.34
CA VAL A 131 -4.99 9.85 13.43
C VAL A 131 -4.12 8.68 12.99
N PRO A 132 -2.92 8.54 13.58
CA PRO A 132 -2.05 7.42 13.31
C PRO A 132 -2.66 6.14 13.88
N LEU A 133 -2.79 5.13 13.04
CA LEU A 133 -3.38 3.83 13.39
C LEU A 133 -2.36 2.71 13.37
N TYR A 134 -1.28 2.89 12.64
CA TYR A 134 -0.19 1.93 12.54
C TYR A 134 1.10 2.65 12.13
N ARG A 135 2.20 1.96 12.35
CA ARG A 135 3.51 2.34 11.80
C ARG A 135 4.14 1.19 11.04
N THR A 136 5.00 1.53 10.12
CA THR A 136 5.84 0.57 9.41
C THR A 136 7.18 0.48 10.10
N VAL A 137 7.55 -0.72 10.51
CA VAL A 137 8.85 -1.00 11.15
C VAL A 137 9.71 -1.80 10.17
N GLU A 138 10.91 -1.32 9.90
CA GLU A 138 11.90 -2.05 9.11
C GLU A 138 12.43 -3.24 9.92
N LEU A 139 12.56 -4.37 9.26
CA LEU A 139 13.10 -5.59 9.86
C LEU A 139 14.59 -5.68 9.56
N GLU A 140 15.38 -5.99 10.57
CA GLU A 140 16.79 -6.30 10.38
C GLU A 140 16.94 -7.64 9.67
N VAL A 141 17.31 -7.60 8.39
CA VAL A 141 17.58 -8.77 7.55
C VAL A 141 19.07 -8.78 7.23
N SER A 142 19.76 -9.83 7.63
CA SER A 142 21.21 -9.93 7.47
C SER A 142 21.66 -10.17 6.01
N SER A 143 20.77 -10.74 5.19
CA SER A 143 21.04 -10.97 3.76
C SER A 143 19.72 -11.11 2.99
N PHE A 144 19.73 -10.70 1.74
CA PHE A 144 18.60 -10.90 0.83
C PHE A 144 18.93 -12.02 -0.17
N PRO A 145 18.04 -12.99 -0.38
CA PRO A 145 18.30 -14.12 -1.28
C PRO A 145 18.38 -13.68 -2.75
N ASP A 146 18.99 -14.51 -3.57
CA ASP A 146 18.93 -14.33 -5.02
C ASP A 146 17.49 -14.54 -5.52
N ALA A 147 17.06 -13.63 -6.38
CA ALA A 147 15.77 -13.66 -7.04
C ALA A 147 15.89 -13.03 -8.42
N ASP A 148 15.05 -13.47 -9.35
CA ASP A 148 14.96 -12.87 -10.69
C ASP A 148 14.16 -11.57 -10.66
N LEU A 149 13.15 -11.50 -9.78
CA LEU A 149 12.29 -10.33 -9.56
C LEU A 149 12.01 -10.11 -8.09
N VAL A 150 11.84 -8.86 -7.69
CA VAL A 150 11.39 -8.46 -6.36
C VAL A 150 10.10 -7.67 -6.44
N VAL A 151 9.12 -8.00 -5.61
CA VAL A 151 7.85 -7.26 -5.53
C VAL A 151 7.91 -6.25 -4.41
N LEU A 152 7.64 -4.98 -4.75
CA LEU A 152 7.63 -3.82 -3.87
C LEU A 152 6.19 -3.29 -3.70
N ALA A 153 5.59 -3.55 -2.56
CA ALA A 153 4.23 -3.10 -2.24
C ALA A 153 4.20 -1.77 -1.45
N SER A 154 5.35 -1.19 -1.11
CA SER A 154 5.44 0.09 -0.37
C SER A 154 6.78 0.77 -0.58
N ALA A 155 6.82 2.09 -0.35
CA ALA A 155 8.05 2.89 -0.35
C ALA A 155 9.04 2.41 0.73
N SER A 156 8.55 2.03 1.90
CA SER A 156 9.38 1.51 2.99
C SER A 156 10.09 0.21 2.60
N ALA A 157 9.39 -0.70 1.90
CA ALA A 157 10.01 -1.93 1.39
C ALA A 157 11.08 -1.64 0.32
N ALA A 158 10.88 -0.61 -0.52
CA ALA A 158 11.87 -0.17 -1.50
C ALA A 158 13.14 0.35 -0.81
N ARG A 159 13.02 1.20 0.21
CA ARG A 159 14.16 1.68 1.00
C ARG A 159 14.92 0.53 1.67
N ALA A 160 14.17 -0.35 2.34
CA ALA A 160 14.77 -1.49 3.04
C ALA A 160 15.51 -2.44 2.08
N LEU A 161 14.96 -2.71 0.88
CA LEU A 161 15.65 -3.49 -0.14
C LEU A 161 16.93 -2.80 -0.62
N ALA A 162 16.86 -1.50 -0.93
CA ALA A 162 18.00 -0.74 -1.45
C ALA A 162 19.18 -0.65 -0.46
N ALA A 163 18.90 -0.74 0.84
CA ALA A 163 19.93 -0.85 1.88
C ALA A 163 20.66 -2.20 1.86
N LEU A 164 20.04 -3.26 1.32
CA LEU A 164 20.58 -4.61 1.27
C LEU A 164 21.17 -4.94 -0.12
N ARG A 165 20.40 -4.67 -1.19
CA ARG A 165 20.76 -5.00 -2.58
C ARG A 165 20.11 -4.01 -3.55
N ARG A 166 20.83 -3.70 -4.66
CA ARG A 166 20.35 -2.79 -5.71
C ARG A 166 20.41 -3.38 -7.11
N ASP A 167 20.89 -4.59 -7.22
CA ASP A 167 21.13 -5.31 -8.47
C ASP A 167 19.96 -6.18 -8.93
N LEU A 168 18.81 -6.06 -8.26
CA LEU A 168 17.60 -6.85 -8.53
C LEU A 168 16.55 -6.03 -9.27
N ALA A 169 15.94 -6.65 -10.29
CA ALA A 169 14.80 -6.07 -10.99
C ALA A 169 13.55 -6.06 -10.11
N CYS A 170 12.81 -4.96 -10.11
CA CYS A 170 11.66 -4.77 -9.22
C CYS A 170 10.35 -4.59 -9.99
N VAL A 171 9.28 -5.16 -9.46
CA VAL A 171 7.89 -4.87 -9.82
C VAL A 171 7.25 -4.10 -8.66
N SER A 172 6.72 -2.92 -8.94
CA SER A 172 6.15 -2.00 -7.95
C SER A 172 4.63 -1.93 -8.04
N ILE A 173 3.97 -1.77 -6.90
CA ILE A 173 2.49 -1.65 -6.85
C ILE A 173 1.97 -0.32 -7.43
N GLY A 174 2.81 0.69 -7.59
CA GLY A 174 2.34 1.99 -8.08
C GLY A 174 3.39 3.09 -7.96
N PRO A 175 3.01 4.36 -8.25
CA PRO A 175 3.96 5.45 -8.49
C PRO A 175 4.80 5.82 -7.27
N VAL A 176 4.24 5.79 -6.06
CA VAL A 176 4.98 6.18 -4.85
C VAL A 176 6.11 5.20 -4.53
N PRO A 177 5.86 3.86 -4.44
CA PRO A 177 6.96 2.89 -4.32
C PRO A 177 7.92 2.89 -5.50
N SER A 178 7.45 3.15 -6.73
CA SER A 178 8.29 3.25 -7.91
C SER A 178 9.28 4.42 -7.84
N ALA A 179 8.80 5.60 -7.45
CA ALA A 179 9.64 6.77 -7.29
C ALA A 179 10.71 6.51 -6.21
N GLU A 180 10.30 6.04 -5.05
CA GLU A 180 11.24 5.71 -3.96
C GLU A 180 12.28 4.67 -4.36
N ALA A 181 11.87 3.62 -5.09
CA ALA A 181 12.77 2.59 -5.57
C ALA A 181 13.83 3.16 -6.53
N ARG A 182 13.39 3.98 -7.51
CA ARG A 182 14.30 4.61 -8.48
C ARG A 182 15.25 5.61 -7.81
N ASP A 183 14.75 6.42 -6.88
CA ASP A 183 15.55 7.38 -6.11
C ASP A 183 16.60 6.66 -5.25
N ALA A 184 16.26 5.47 -4.74
CA ALA A 184 17.19 4.62 -3.99
C ALA A 184 18.14 3.79 -4.88
N GLY A 185 18.05 3.91 -6.21
CA GLY A 185 18.91 3.23 -7.18
C GLY A 185 18.51 1.79 -7.52
N LEU A 186 17.25 1.43 -7.30
CA LEU A 186 16.68 0.15 -7.74
C LEU A 186 16.12 0.27 -9.17
N GLU A 187 16.17 -0.83 -9.93
CA GLU A 187 15.57 -0.93 -11.25
C GLU A 187 14.10 -1.35 -11.16
N VAL A 188 13.17 -0.44 -11.47
CA VAL A 188 11.74 -0.77 -11.58
C VAL A 188 11.42 -1.09 -13.02
N VAL A 189 11.31 -2.39 -13.34
CA VAL A 189 11.04 -2.90 -14.69
C VAL A 189 9.56 -2.85 -15.05
N VAL A 190 8.68 -2.97 -14.05
CA VAL A 190 7.22 -2.83 -14.22
C VAL A 190 6.63 -2.10 -13.01
N GLU A 191 5.79 -1.10 -13.28
CA GLU A 191 4.87 -0.51 -12.34
C GLU A 191 3.47 -1.06 -12.62
N ALA A 192 2.78 -1.56 -11.60
CA ALA A 192 1.45 -2.14 -11.75
C ALA A 192 0.44 -1.08 -12.22
N GLU A 193 -0.42 -1.43 -13.18
CA GLU A 193 -1.47 -0.54 -13.70
C GLU A 193 -2.57 -0.29 -12.68
N SER A 194 -2.95 -1.31 -11.90
CA SER A 194 -3.84 -1.16 -10.74
C SER A 194 -3.07 -1.34 -9.45
N HIS A 195 -3.37 -0.49 -8.47
CA HIS A 195 -2.63 -0.42 -7.20
C HIS A 195 -3.22 -1.39 -6.16
N ASP A 196 -3.31 -2.65 -6.55
CA ASP A 196 -3.90 -3.75 -5.77
C ASP A 196 -3.15 -5.07 -5.98
N LEU A 197 -3.68 -6.15 -5.41
CA LEU A 197 -3.12 -7.48 -5.53
C LEU A 197 -3.08 -7.97 -6.99
N ASP A 198 -4.16 -7.75 -7.73
CA ASP A 198 -4.28 -8.23 -9.11
C ASP A 198 -3.29 -7.49 -10.03
N GLY A 199 -3.12 -6.19 -9.83
CA GLY A 199 -2.11 -5.40 -10.54
C GLY A 199 -0.68 -5.88 -10.29
N LEU A 200 -0.34 -6.21 -9.04
CA LEU A 200 0.98 -6.78 -8.73
C LEU A 200 1.21 -8.13 -9.41
N VAL A 201 0.21 -9.02 -9.37
CA VAL A 201 0.30 -10.33 -10.03
C VAL A 201 0.45 -10.15 -11.55
N ALA A 202 -0.33 -9.26 -12.17
CA ALA A 202 -0.23 -8.95 -13.59
C ALA A 202 1.14 -8.36 -13.93
N GLY A 203 1.67 -7.45 -13.10
CA GLY A 203 2.99 -6.85 -13.28
C GLY A 203 4.12 -7.87 -13.23
N VAL A 204 4.06 -8.84 -12.32
CA VAL A 204 5.04 -9.94 -12.26
C VAL A 204 4.99 -10.81 -13.52
N LYS A 205 3.78 -11.15 -14.01
CA LYS A 205 3.62 -11.91 -15.26
C LYS A 205 4.18 -11.16 -16.47
N LEU A 206 3.95 -9.87 -16.54
CA LEU A 206 4.47 -9.01 -17.62
C LEU A 206 5.99 -8.98 -17.58
N ALA A 207 6.61 -8.75 -16.43
CA ALA A 207 8.06 -8.76 -16.26
C ALA A 207 8.67 -10.11 -16.65
N ALA A 208 8.01 -11.21 -16.26
CA ALA A 208 8.44 -12.57 -16.62
C ALA A 208 8.42 -12.82 -18.13
N SER A 209 7.41 -12.32 -18.84
CA SER A 209 7.30 -12.45 -20.29
C SER A 209 8.41 -11.69 -21.03
N HIS A 210 8.79 -10.50 -20.55
CA HIS A 210 9.88 -9.70 -21.10
C HIS A 210 11.23 -10.40 -20.93
N ALA A 211 11.49 -10.96 -19.74
CA ALA A 211 12.73 -11.70 -19.47
C ALA A 211 12.90 -12.95 -20.38
N SER A 212 11.79 -13.61 -20.72
CA SER A 212 11.78 -14.78 -21.60
C SER A 212 11.97 -14.43 -23.08
N SER A 213 11.79 -13.17 -23.47
CA SER A 213 11.84 -12.69 -24.85
C SER A 213 13.18 -12.05 -25.22
N SER A 214 14.12 -11.90 -24.29
CA SER A 214 15.45 -11.37 -24.55
C SER A 214 16.34 -12.51 -25.07
N PRO A 215 16.77 -12.51 -26.36
CA PRO A 215 17.71 -13.51 -26.89
C PRO A 215 19.09 -13.29 -26.23
N SER A 216 19.72 -14.38 -25.87
CA SER A 216 21.09 -14.47 -25.36
C SER A 216 22.11 -14.00 -26.39
#